data_0ff3682744cf5f5db58ccbf578ed2a97
#
_entry.id   0ff3682744cf5f5db58ccbf578ed2a97
#
_cell.length_a   1.000
_cell.length_b   1.000
_cell.length_c   1.000
_cell.angle_alpha   90.00
_cell.angle_beta   90.00
_cell.angle_gamma   90.00
#
_symmetry.space_group_name_H-M   'P 1'
#
loop_
_entity.id
_entity.type
_entity.pdbx_description
1 polymer ?
#
loop_
_entity_poly.entity_id
_entity_poly.type
_entity_poly.pdbx_seq_one_letter_code
_entity_poly.pdbx_strand_id
1 'polypeptide(L)'
;FIYPIVTKWFSEYQKTNKEVEFNYQSIGSGGGIKQVLSQTVDFGATDAPMTTEELNSAKKPIRHIPAILGAVTVAYNVKGLEAGLKLDGETMANIFLGKVTKWNDPSIAKINPKAKLPATDILVVRRSDGSGTTAVYSTFLADVSKEWKEKVGAGKNINWPTGIGAKGNEGVTAMVAQTDGAIGYVELAYAINSKLATASIKNKKGEFVAASVDSITRAGATLKDFSGDLTNNVINVDGKGVYPISSFSWILLPQDPASEPLKAVRAFLGWALK
;
A
#
# COMPACT_ATOMS: atom_id res chain seq x y z
N PHE A 1 1.50 1.92 -5.25
CA PHE A 1 0.09 2.41 -5.25
C PHE A 1 -0.25 3.16 -6.54
N ILE A 2 0.48 4.23 -6.83
CA ILE A 2 0.08 5.28 -7.78
C ILE A 2 0.04 4.86 -9.27
N TYR A 3 0.71 3.77 -9.66
CA TYR A 3 0.90 3.41 -11.08
C TYR A 3 -0.40 3.39 -11.91
N PRO A 4 -1.51 2.75 -11.47
CA PRO A 4 -2.74 2.71 -12.27
C PRO A 4 -3.34 4.10 -12.52
N ILE A 5 -3.28 5.01 -11.54
CA ILE A 5 -3.86 6.36 -11.68
C ILE A 5 -2.92 7.30 -12.43
N VAL A 6 -1.61 7.25 -12.16
CA VAL A 6 -0.65 8.16 -12.78
C VAL A 6 -0.54 7.91 -14.29
N THR A 7 -0.62 6.66 -14.73
CA THR A 7 -0.64 6.34 -16.17
C THR A 7 -1.88 6.88 -16.86
N LYS A 8 -3.03 6.86 -16.18
CA LYS A 8 -4.25 7.49 -16.69
C LYS A 8 -4.11 9.00 -16.75
N TRP A 9 -3.56 9.64 -15.71
CA TRP A 9 -3.28 11.07 -15.70
C TRP A 9 -2.35 11.50 -16.84
N PHE A 10 -1.28 10.75 -17.11
CA PHE A 10 -0.39 11.04 -18.24
C PHE A 10 -1.14 11.01 -19.57
N SER A 11 -1.93 9.93 -19.78
CA SER A 11 -2.73 9.80 -21.02
C SER A 11 -3.71 10.96 -21.19
N GLU A 12 -4.36 11.44 -20.15
CA GLU A 12 -5.28 12.57 -20.23
C GLU A 12 -4.56 13.91 -20.42
N TYR A 13 -3.45 14.13 -19.69
CA TYR A 13 -2.66 15.35 -19.79
C TYR A 13 -2.05 15.57 -21.18
N GLN A 14 -1.52 14.50 -21.78
CA GLN A 14 -0.91 14.53 -23.10
C GLN A 14 -1.88 14.86 -24.23
N LYS A 15 -3.19 14.71 -24.05
CA LYS A 15 -4.18 15.10 -25.06
C LYS A 15 -4.10 16.60 -25.39
N THR A 16 -3.76 17.42 -24.41
CA THR A 16 -3.66 18.89 -24.54
C THR A 16 -2.22 19.43 -24.44
N ASN A 17 -1.27 18.60 -24.05
CA ASN A 17 0.15 18.96 -23.88
C ASN A 17 1.03 17.98 -24.67
N LYS A 18 0.94 18.02 -25.98
CA LYS A 18 1.57 17.06 -26.90
C LYS A 18 3.09 17.08 -26.92
N GLU A 19 3.69 18.17 -26.45
CA GLU A 19 5.14 18.38 -26.34
C GLU A 19 5.75 17.70 -25.11
N VAL A 20 4.93 17.19 -24.20
CA VAL A 20 5.39 16.53 -22.96
C VAL A 20 5.15 15.03 -23.07
N GLU A 21 6.20 14.25 -22.88
CA GLU A 21 6.12 12.79 -22.77
C GLU A 21 6.56 12.34 -21.38
N PHE A 22 5.75 11.47 -20.75
CA PHE A 22 6.06 10.87 -19.46
C PHE A 22 6.35 9.38 -19.62
N ASN A 23 7.46 8.95 -19.03
CA ASN A 23 7.79 7.54 -18.87
C ASN A 23 7.81 7.19 -17.38
N TYR A 24 6.94 6.29 -16.96
CA TYR A 24 6.82 5.87 -15.57
C TYR A 24 6.92 4.35 -15.45
N GLN A 25 7.77 3.89 -14.56
CA GLN A 25 7.98 2.47 -14.30
C GLN A 25 7.50 2.08 -12.91
N SER A 26 6.70 1.01 -12.81
CA SER A 26 6.27 0.42 -11.54
C SER A 26 7.41 -0.43 -10.96
N ILE A 27 8.27 0.21 -10.15
CA ILE A 27 9.47 -0.44 -9.57
C ILE A 27 9.45 -0.47 -8.03
N GLY A 28 8.31 -0.11 -7.43
CA GLY A 28 8.14 -0.01 -5.98
C GLY A 28 8.82 1.22 -5.37
N SER A 29 8.42 1.55 -4.15
CA SER A 29 8.92 2.75 -3.44
C SER A 29 10.44 2.74 -3.25
N GLY A 30 11.03 1.59 -2.95
CA GLY A 30 12.49 1.47 -2.80
C GLY A 30 13.23 1.76 -4.11
N GLY A 31 12.72 1.29 -5.25
CA GLY A 31 13.24 1.59 -6.58
C GLY A 31 13.10 3.07 -6.93
N GLY A 32 11.91 3.65 -6.69
CA GLY A 32 11.63 5.07 -6.93
C GLY A 32 12.55 5.99 -6.12
N ILE A 33 12.71 5.75 -4.83
CA ILE A 33 13.63 6.50 -3.96
C ILE A 33 15.07 6.38 -4.47
N LYS A 34 15.54 5.16 -4.78
CA LYS A 34 16.90 4.93 -5.27
C LYS A 34 17.19 5.70 -6.56
N GLN A 35 16.25 5.72 -7.51
CA GLN A 35 16.43 6.43 -8.78
C GLN A 35 16.43 7.95 -8.60
N VAL A 36 15.60 8.51 -7.73
CA VAL A 36 15.61 9.93 -7.40
C VAL A 36 16.93 10.33 -6.73
N LEU A 37 17.42 9.54 -5.77
CA LEU A 37 18.68 9.79 -5.08
C LEU A 37 19.89 9.72 -6.03
N SER A 38 19.89 8.80 -6.98
CA SER A 38 20.94 8.69 -8.01
C SER A 38 20.77 9.67 -9.17
N GLN A 39 19.68 10.46 -9.18
CA GLN A 39 19.37 11.45 -10.23
C GLN A 39 19.25 10.84 -11.64
N THR A 40 18.75 9.61 -11.74
CA THR A 40 18.50 8.89 -13.00
C THR A 40 17.09 9.11 -13.54
N VAL A 41 16.24 9.81 -12.78
CA VAL A 41 14.87 10.17 -13.12
C VAL A 41 14.59 11.59 -12.63
N ASP A 42 13.62 12.27 -13.25
CA ASP A 42 13.20 13.62 -12.86
C ASP A 42 12.35 13.64 -11.60
N PHE A 43 11.58 12.58 -11.35
CA PHE A 43 10.77 12.42 -10.14
C PHE A 43 10.60 10.94 -9.80
N GLY A 44 10.21 10.66 -8.57
CA GLY A 44 9.85 9.32 -8.13
C GLY A 44 8.52 9.30 -7.39
N ALA A 45 8.11 8.13 -6.91
CA ALA A 45 6.95 8.00 -6.03
C ALA A 45 7.23 7.00 -4.90
N THR A 46 6.56 7.21 -3.77
CA THR A 46 6.67 6.35 -2.60
C THR A 46 5.34 6.33 -1.82
N ASP A 47 4.99 5.17 -1.24
CA ASP A 47 3.82 5.02 -0.37
C ASP A 47 4.22 5.05 1.12
N ALA A 48 5.50 5.23 1.40
CA ALA A 48 6.03 5.53 2.72
C ALA A 48 7.06 6.63 2.60
N PRO A 49 7.07 7.65 3.46
CA PRO A 49 8.04 8.73 3.41
C PRO A 49 9.48 8.23 3.38
N MET A 50 10.35 9.02 2.78
CA MET A 50 11.80 8.79 2.87
C MET A 50 12.25 8.91 4.33
N THR A 51 13.20 8.06 4.73
CA THR A 51 13.81 8.18 6.06
C THR A 51 14.74 9.39 6.13
N THR A 52 15.11 9.78 7.33
CA THR A 52 16.09 10.88 7.52
C THR A 52 17.41 10.58 6.84
N GLU A 53 17.86 9.31 6.86
CA GLU A 53 19.09 8.87 6.19
C GLU A 53 18.95 8.97 4.67
N GLU A 54 17.81 8.56 4.11
CA GLU A 54 17.52 8.69 2.67
C GLU A 54 17.51 10.16 2.26
N LEU A 55 16.86 11.04 3.03
CA LEU A 55 16.84 12.49 2.76
C LEU A 55 18.21 13.13 2.86
N ASN A 56 19.01 12.77 3.87
CA ASN A 56 20.36 13.29 4.07
C ASN A 56 21.35 12.84 2.97
N SER A 57 21.07 11.71 2.32
CA SER A 57 21.88 11.21 1.20
C SER A 57 21.57 11.88 -0.14
N ALA A 58 20.49 12.67 -0.20
CA ALA A 58 20.07 13.32 -1.42
C ALA A 58 21.01 14.49 -1.80
N LYS A 59 21.44 14.53 -3.06
CA LYS A 59 22.29 15.61 -3.60
C LYS A 59 21.54 16.96 -3.71
N LYS A 60 20.22 16.91 -3.85
CA LYS A 60 19.31 18.06 -3.86
C LYS A 60 18.19 17.81 -2.85
N PRO A 61 17.66 18.82 -2.16
CA PRO A 61 16.50 18.66 -1.31
C PRO A 61 15.35 18.00 -2.08
N ILE A 62 14.68 17.04 -1.47
CA ILE A 62 13.54 16.35 -2.07
C ILE A 62 12.28 16.74 -1.29
N ARG A 63 11.24 17.16 -2.00
CA ARG A 63 9.93 17.43 -1.43
C ARG A 63 9.00 16.26 -1.66
N HIS A 64 8.29 15.84 -0.62
CA HIS A 64 7.15 14.92 -0.69
C HIS A 64 5.90 15.71 -1.06
N ILE A 65 5.24 15.31 -2.16
CA ILE A 65 3.97 15.90 -2.60
C ILE A 65 2.91 14.81 -2.50
N PRO A 66 1.96 14.89 -1.54
CA PRO A 66 0.90 13.89 -1.44
C PRO A 66 0.03 13.97 -2.71
N ALA A 67 -0.03 12.88 -3.45
CA ALA A 67 -0.70 12.85 -4.75
C ALA A 67 -2.02 12.09 -4.69
N ILE A 68 -2.04 10.94 -4.01
CA ILE A 68 -3.26 10.17 -3.81
C ILE A 68 -3.34 9.64 -2.38
N LEU A 69 -4.55 9.35 -1.96
CA LEU A 69 -4.85 8.58 -0.75
C LEU A 69 -5.38 7.21 -1.18
N GLY A 70 -4.72 6.15 -0.77
CA GLY A 70 -5.04 4.77 -1.12
C GLY A 70 -5.11 3.87 0.10
N ALA A 71 -5.25 2.57 -0.13
CA ALA A 71 -5.26 1.56 0.93
C ALA A 71 -4.55 0.27 0.52
N VAL A 72 -3.97 -0.39 1.51
CA VAL A 72 -3.54 -1.78 1.38
C VAL A 72 -4.68 -2.69 1.77
N THR A 73 -5.15 -3.49 0.84
CA THR A 73 -6.17 -4.51 1.10
C THR A 73 -5.52 -5.88 1.33
N VAL A 74 -6.17 -6.70 2.15
CA VAL A 74 -5.81 -8.11 2.30
C VAL A 74 -6.67 -8.91 1.31
N ALA A 75 -6.03 -9.32 0.23
CA ALA A 75 -6.66 -10.09 -0.83
C ALA A 75 -6.44 -11.59 -0.59
N TYR A 76 -7.42 -12.40 -0.94
CA TYR A 76 -7.35 -13.84 -0.81
C TYR A 76 -8.06 -14.56 -1.96
N ASN A 77 -7.70 -15.81 -2.16
CA ASN A 77 -8.34 -16.72 -3.10
C ASN A 77 -8.53 -18.07 -2.43
N VAL A 78 -9.76 -18.36 -2.04
CA VAL A 78 -10.13 -19.62 -1.37
C VAL A 78 -11.39 -20.15 -2.00
N LYS A 79 -11.30 -21.33 -2.58
CA LYS A 79 -12.44 -21.96 -3.25
C LYS A 79 -13.64 -22.13 -2.31
N GLY A 80 -14.77 -21.58 -2.72
CA GLY A 80 -16.01 -21.63 -1.93
C GLY A 80 -16.13 -20.59 -0.81
N LEU A 81 -15.15 -19.65 -0.68
CA LEU A 81 -15.21 -18.54 0.25
C LEU A 81 -15.41 -17.22 -0.52
N GLU A 82 -16.53 -16.57 -0.25
CA GLU A 82 -16.86 -15.28 -0.89
C GLU A 82 -16.08 -14.11 -0.29
N ALA A 83 -16.20 -12.94 -0.92
CA ALA A 83 -15.64 -11.70 -0.42
C ALA A 83 -16.25 -11.29 0.93
N GLY A 84 -15.50 -10.48 1.71
CA GLY A 84 -15.99 -9.92 2.97
C GLY A 84 -15.65 -10.75 4.21
N LEU A 85 -14.69 -11.69 4.09
CA LEU A 85 -14.07 -12.32 5.26
C LEU A 85 -13.59 -11.24 6.23
N LYS A 86 -13.87 -11.42 7.51
CA LYS A 86 -13.42 -10.50 8.57
C LYS A 86 -12.08 -10.96 9.11
N LEU A 87 -11.15 -10.03 9.26
CA LEU A 87 -9.86 -10.27 9.91
C LEU A 87 -9.56 -9.15 10.91
N ASP A 88 -9.09 -9.50 12.08
CA ASP A 88 -8.51 -8.54 13.01
C ASP A 88 -6.98 -8.53 12.93
N GLY A 89 -6.37 -7.52 13.52
CA GLY A 89 -4.94 -7.30 13.42
C GLY A 89 -4.10 -8.44 14.00
N GLU A 90 -4.54 -9.05 15.11
CA GLU A 90 -3.83 -10.16 15.73
C GLU A 90 -3.87 -11.42 14.87
N THR A 91 -5.03 -11.76 14.31
CA THR A 91 -5.17 -12.90 13.40
C THR A 91 -4.32 -12.70 12.14
N MET A 92 -4.33 -11.48 11.57
CA MET A 92 -3.49 -11.14 10.41
C MET A 92 -2.01 -11.29 10.74
N ALA A 93 -1.55 -10.74 11.86
CA ALA A 93 -0.16 -10.88 12.29
C ALA A 93 0.22 -12.36 12.45
N ASN A 94 -0.61 -13.19 13.04
CA ASN A 94 -0.36 -14.62 13.23
C ASN A 94 -0.33 -15.40 11.90
N ILE A 95 -1.14 -15.02 10.91
CA ILE A 95 -1.05 -15.59 9.55
C ILE A 95 0.32 -15.27 8.94
N PHE A 96 0.74 -14.00 8.96
CA PHE A 96 1.99 -13.57 8.35
C PHE A 96 3.25 -13.92 9.18
N LEU A 97 3.08 -14.30 10.45
CA LEU A 97 4.11 -14.95 11.27
C LEU A 97 4.22 -16.48 11.00
N GLY A 98 3.31 -17.06 10.22
CA GLY A 98 3.27 -18.49 9.94
C GLY A 98 2.72 -19.34 11.09
N LYS A 99 1.99 -18.74 12.04
CA LYS A 99 1.37 -19.44 13.19
C LYS A 99 -0.02 -19.95 12.86
N VAL A 100 -0.80 -19.17 12.12
CA VAL A 100 -2.10 -19.56 11.58
C VAL A 100 -1.86 -20.04 10.15
N THR A 101 -2.02 -21.34 9.93
CA THR A 101 -1.62 -22.00 8.67
C THR A 101 -2.80 -22.59 7.90
N LYS A 102 -4.01 -22.56 8.47
CA LYS A 102 -5.24 -23.09 7.83
C LYS A 102 -6.36 -22.07 7.88
N TRP A 103 -7.18 -22.07 6.83
CA TRP A 103 -8.32 -21.15 6.74
C TRP A 103 -9.41 -21.41 7.80
N ASN A 104 -9.57 -22.66 8.26
CA ASN A 104 -10.49 -23.01 9.33
C ASN A 104 -9.91 -22.88 10.74
N ASP A 105 -8.80 -22.18 10.91
CA ASP A 105 -8.22 -21.92 12.24
C ASP A 105 -9.26 -21.28 13.18
N PRO A 106 -9.29 -21.68 14.47
CA PRO A 106 -10.24 -21.13 15.43
C PRO A 106 -10.22 -19.60 15.55
N SER A 107 -9.09 -18.96 15.35
CA SER A 107 -8.99 -17.49 15.39
C SER A 107 -9.75 -16.81 14.23
N ILE A 108 -9.72 -17.42 13.04
CA ILE A 108 -10.50 -16.95 11.88
C ILE A 108 -11.98 -17.32 12.05
N ALA A 109 -12.27 -18.54 12.46
CA ALA A 109 -13.64 -19.06 12.60
C ALA A 109 -14.45 -18.24 13.63
N LYS A 110 -13.85 -17.88 14.75
CA LYS A 110 -14.50 -17.12 15.84
C LYS A 110 -15.07 -15.78 15.36
N ILE A 111 -14.36 -15.09 14.46
CA ILE A 111 -14.80 -13.79 13.94
C ILE A 111 -15.63 -13.90 12.65
N ASN A 112 -15.74 -15.12 12.09
CA ASN A 112 -16.53 -15.44 10.90
C ASN A 112 -17.50 -16.62 11.14
N PRO A 113 -18.40 -16.57 12.14
CA PRO A 113 -19.18 -17.74 12.54
C PRO A 113 -20.16 -18.25 11.47
N LYS A 114 -20.45 -17.44 10.45
CA LYS A 114 -21.34 -17.81 9.34
C LYS A 114 -20.59 -18.29 8.09
N ALA A 115 -19.26 -18.12 8.05
CA ALA A 115 -18.46 -18.54 6.91
C ALA A 115 -18.16 -20.04 6.96
N LYS A 116 -18.29 -20.71 5.81
CA LYS A 116 -17.87 -22.12 5.66
C LYS A 116 -16.37 -22.15 5.34
N LEU A 117 -15.54 -22.07 6.37
CA LEU A 117 -14.09 -22.02 6.23
C LEU A 117 -13.56 -23.44 5.90
N PRO A 118 -12.84 -23.63 4.77
CA PRO A 118 -12.28 -24.93 4.42
C PRO A 118 -11.02 -25.22 5.25
N ALA A 119 -10.63 -26.50 5.35
CA ALA A 119 -9.38 -26.91 5.99
C ALA A 119 -8.15 -26.73 5.07
N THR A 120 -8.28 -25.90 4.04
CA THR A 120 -7.19 -25.58 3.10
C THR A 120 -6.05 -24.85 3.81
N ASP A 121 -4.82 -25.15 3.43
CA ASP A 121 -3.64 -24.46 3.94
C ASP A 121 -3.58 -23.01 3.44
N ILE A 122 -3.10 -22.11 4.28
CA ILE A 122 -2.88 -20.72 3.93
C ILE A 122 -1.51 -20.58 3.25
N LEU A 123 -1.50 -20.12 2.01
CA LEU A 123 -0.28 -19.70 1.32
C LEU A 123 -0.14 -18.18 1.39
N VAL A 124 0.81 -17.71 2.19
CA VAL A 124 1.12 -16.28 2.28
C VAL A 124 1.90 -15.83 1.05
N VAL A 125 1.40 -14.80 0.37
CA VAL A 125 2.07 -14.12 -0.75
C VAL A 125 2.48 -12.74 -0.31
N ARG A 126 3.77 -12.45 -0.42
CA ARG A 126 4.35 -11.20 0.07
C ARG A 126 5.23 -10.54 -0.99
N ARG A 127 5.58 -9.28 -0.81
CA ARG A 127 6.47 -8.55 -1.72
C ARG A 127 7.92 -9.04 -1.61
N SER A 128 8.61 -9.10 -2.74
CA SER A 128 10.03 -9.44 -2.84
C SER A 128 10.94 -8.26 -3.13
N ASP A 129 10.37 -7.10 -3.44
CA ASP A 129 11.04 -5.83 -3.76
C ASP A 129 10.91 -4.82 -2.61
N GLY A 130 11.68 -3.75 -2.66
CA GLY A 130 11.55 -2.61 -1.74
C GLY A 130 10.22 -1.89 -1.94
N SER A 131 9.26 -2.14 -1.06
CA SER A 131 7.85 -1.86 -1.26
C SER A 131 7.27 -0.88 -0.24
N GLY A 132 6.66 0.21 -0.73
CA GLY A 132 5.85 1.09 0.10
C GLY A 132 4.60 0.39 0.62
N THR A 133 3.96 -0.47 -0.19
CA THR A 133 2.83 -1.32 0.26
C THR A 133 3.22 -2.20 1.44
N THR A 134 4.43 -2.80 1.40
CA THR A 134 4.99 -3.53 2.55
C THR A 134 5.20 -2.62 3.75
N ALA A 135 5.73 -1.42 3.56
CA ALA A 135 5.94 -0.49 4.67
C ALA A 135 4.62 -0.13 5.36
N VAL A 136 3.57 0.21 4.59
CA VAL A 136 2.24 0.51 5.11
C VAL A 136 1.65 -0.69 5.85
N TYR A 137 1.69 -1.87 5.24
CA TYR A 137 1.14 -3.10 5.81
C TYR A 137 1.86 -3.52 7.09
N SER A 138 3.19 -3.54 7.07
CA SER A 138 4.01 -3.93 8.22
C SER A 138 3.94 -2.92 9.37
N THR A 139 3.77 -1.63 9.07
CA THR A 139 3.49 -0.59 10.08
C THR A 139 2.17 -0.87 10.80
N PHE A 140 1.11 -1.19 10.05
CA PHE A 140 -0.16 -1.59 10.65
C PHE A 140 -0.01 -2.83 11.53
N LEU A 141 0.66 -3.89 11.06
CA LEU A 141 0.87 -5.11 11.83
C LEU A 141 1.69 -4.85 13.11
N ALA A 142 2.70 -3.99 13.05
CA ALA A 142 3.50 -3.59 14.22
C ALA A 142 2.70 -2.76 15.25
N ASP A 143 1.69 -2.04 14.79
CA ASP A 143 0.81 -1.25 15.66
C ASP A 143 -0.24 -2.13 16.39
N VAL A 144 -0.66 -3.23 15.78
CA VAL A 144 -1.72 -4.11 16.31
C VAL A 144 -1.21 -5.41 16.93
N SER A 145 0.06 -5.78 16.75
CA SER A 145 0.67 -6.98 17.31
C SER A 145 2.05 -6.70 17.89
N LYS A 146 2.16 -6.85 19.20
CA LYS A 146 3.45 -6.70 19.91
C LYS A 146 4.50 -7.67 19.40
N GLU A 147 4.10 -8.93 19.15
CA GLU A 147 5.02 -9.94 18.66
C GLU A 147 5.55 -9.63 17.26
N TRP A 148 4.67 -9.15 16.36
CA TRP A 148 5.12 -8.69 15.04
C TRP A 148 6.12 -7.55 15.17
N LYS A 149 5.81 -6.56 16.02
CA LYS A 149 6.68 -5.39 16.25
C LYS A 149 8.08 -5.80 16.73
N GLU A 150 8.15 -6.76 17.65
CA GLU A 150 9.42 -7.21 18.24
C GLU A 150 10.23 -8.12 17.32
N LYS A 151 9.56 -9.01 16.55
CA LYS A 151 10.25 -10.02 15.73
C LYS A 151 10.52 -9.59 14.29
N VAL A 152 9.65 -8.76 13.72
CA VAL A 152 9.69 -8.40 12.30
C VAL A 152 9.86 -6.89 12.10
N GLY A 153 9.10 -6.10 12.85
CA GLY A 153 9.09 -4.64 12.73
C GLY A 153 8.31 -4.15 11.51
N ALA A 154 8.71 -2.98 11.01
CA ALA A 154 8.07 -2.30 9.89
C ALA A 154 9.10 -1.69 8.93
N GLY A 155 8.78 -1.62 7.65
CA GLY A 155 9.64 -0.99 6.65
C GLY A 155 9.36 -1.44 5.23
N LYS A 156 10.05 -0.80 4.28
CA LYS A 156 9.99 -1.12 2.84
C LYS A 156 10.60 -2.50 2.52
N ASN A 157 11.55 -2.92 3.34
CA ASN A 157 12.20 -4.23 3.29
C ASN A 157 12.21 -4.81 4.70
N ILE A 158 11.64 -5.98 4.87
CA ILE A 158 11.58 -6.69 6.15
C ILE A 158 11.96 -8.16 5.95
N ASN A 159 12.41 -8.81 7.02
CA ASN A 159 12.67 -10.25 7.01
C ASN A 159 11.36 -11.00 7.26
N TRP A 160 10.76 -11.50 6.19
CA TRP A 160 9.49 -12.20 6.26
C TRP A 160 9.65 -13.57 6.93
N PRO A 161 8.85 -13.87 7.97
CA PRO A 161 8.90 -15.18 8.64
C PRO A 161 8.44 -16.33 7.75
N THR A 162 7.51 -16.05 6.83
CA THR A 162 6.91 -17.04 5.93
C THR A 162 6.50 -16.42 4.60
N GLY A 163 6.03 -17.26 3.69
CA GLY A 163 5.40 -16.87 2.44
C GLY A 163 6.34 -16.81 1.25
N ILE A 164 5.71 -16.77 0.08
CA ILE A 164 6.37 -16.70 -1.22
C ILE A 164 6.45 -15.24 -1.69
N GLY A 165 7.61 -14.84 -2.19
CA GLY A 165 7.85 -13.49 -2.69
C GLY A 165 7.37 -13.29 -4.12
N ALA A 166 6.65 -12.17 -4.37
CA ALA A 166 6.25 -11.72 -5.69
C ALA A 166 6.63 -10.25 -5.90
N LYS A 167 7.03 -9.88 -7.11
CA LYS A 167 7.48 -8.53 -7.44
C LYS A 167 6.29 -7.61 -7.74
N GLY A 168 6.23 -6.47 -7.09
CA GLY A 168 5.18 -5.45 -7.32
C GLY A 168 3.80 -5.87 -6.77
N ASN A 169 2.85 -4.94 -6.78
CA ASN A 169 1.45 -5.26 -6.54
C ASN A 169 0.92 -6.24 -7.61
N GLU A 170 1.37 -6.07 -8.85
CA GLU A 170 1.03 -6.90 -10.00
C GLU A 170 1.35 -8.39 -9.74
N GLY A 171 2.57 -8.66 -9.28
CA GLY A 171 3.03 -10.03 -9.01
C GLY A 171 2.28 -10.67 -7.85
N VAL A 172 2.04 -9.93 -6.75
CA VAL A 172 1.23 -10.43 -5.62
C VAL A 172 -0.19 -10.70 -6.08
N THR A 173 -0.82 -9.78 -6.80
CA THR A 173 -2.18 -9.92 -7.35
C THR A 173 -2.30 -11.16 -8.23
N ALA A 174 -1.38 -11.34 -9.17
CA ALA A 174 -1.40 -12.49 -10.08
C ALA A 174 -1.24 -13.82 -9.32
N MET A 175 -0.32 -13.88 -8.36
CA MET A 175 -0.10 -15.09 -7.57
C MET A 175 -1.29 -15.45 -6.69
N VAL A 176 -1.91 -14.47 -6.03
CA VAL A 176 -3.14 -14.69 -5.24
C VAL A 176 -4.27 -15.15 -6.15
N ALA A 177 -4.48 -14.52 -7.31
CA ALA A 177 -5.54 -14.88 -8.24
C ALA A 177 -5.44 -16.34 -8.74
N GLN A 178 -4.23 -16.84 -8.91
CA GLN A 178 -3.97 -18.16 -9.52
C GLN A 178 -3.84 -19.30 -8.50
N THR A 179 -3.76 -19.00 -7.19
CA THR A 179 -3.43 -20.01 -6.19
C THR A 179 -4.56 -20.15 -5.17
N ASP A 180 -5.18 -21.32 -5.10
CA ASP A 180 -6.17 -21.65 -4.06
C ASP A 180 -5.50 -21.69 -2.68
N GLY A 181 -6.16 -21.12 -1.68
CA GLY A 181 -5.63 -20.95 -0.34
C GLY A 181 -4.69 -19.76 -0.16
N ALA A 182 -4.40 -18.99 -1.22
CA ALA A 182 -3.51 -17.84 -1.11
C ALA A 182 -4.14 -16.65 -0.38
N ILE A 183 -3.30 -15.96 0.39
CA ILE A 183 -3.55 -14.65 1.00
C ILE A 183 -2.38 -13.72 0.72
N GLY A 184 -2.66 -12.48 0.39
CA GLY A 184 -1.63 -11.47 0.16
C GLY A 184 -2.14 -10.06 0.46
N TYR A 185 -1.27 -9.08 0.36
CA TYR A 185 -1.63 -7.67 0.53
C TYR A 185 -1.25 -6.89 -0.71
N VAL A 186 -2.19 -6.10 -1.19
CA VAL A 186 -2.05 -5.29 -2.40
C VAL A 186 -2.75 -3.94 -2.24
N GLU A 187 -2.39 -2.97 -3.06
CA GLU A 187 -3.15 -1.73 -3.13
C GLU A 187 -4.54 -1.99 -3.73
N LEU A 188 -5.55 -1.24 -3.26
CA LEU A 188 -6.98 -1.47 -3.54
C LEU A 188 -7.31 -1.56 -5.03
N ALA A 189 -6.74 -0.68 -5.88
CA ALA A 189 -7.05 -0.67 -7.30
C ALA A 189 -6.65 -1.99 -7.99
N TYR A 190 -5.56 -2.63 -7.55
CA TYR A 190 -5.14 -3.93 -8.08
C TYR A 190 -6.12 -5.04 -7.72
N ALA A 191 -6.63 -5.04 -6.48
CA ALA A 191 -7.63 -6.01 -6.06
C ALA A 191 -8.94 -5.84 -6.85
N ILE A 192 -9.39 -4.60 -7.04
CA ILE A 192 -10.61 -4.27 -7.80
C ILE A 192 -10.46 -4.68 -9.26
N ASN A 193 -9.37 -4.26 -9.91
CA ASN A 193 -9.14 -4.55 -11.33
C ASN A 193 -9.06 -6.05 -11.63
N SER A 194 -8.53 -6.82 -10.68
CA SER A 194 -8.38 -8.27 -10.79
C SER A 194 -9.55 -9.05 -10.16
N LYS A 195 -10.57 -8.35 -9.66
CA LYS A 195 -11.76 -8.93 -9.02
C LYS A 195 -11.42 -9.91 -7.88
N LEU A 196 -10.36 -9.62 -7.13
CA LEU A 196 -9.98 -10.43 -5.98
C LEU A 196 -10.94 -10.22 -4.81
N ALA A 197 -11.23 -11.28 -4.09
CA ALA A 197 -11.88 -11.18 -2.79
C ALA A 197 -10.95 -10.47 -1.80
N THR A 198 -11.50 -9.53 -1.02
CA THR A 198 -10.77 -8.78 -0.01
C THR A 198 -11.44 -8.89 1.35
N ALA A 199 -10.63 -8.88 2.41
CA ALA A 199 -11.12 -8.95 3.79
C ALA A 199 -11.57 -7.57 4.29
N SER A 200 -12.58 -7.58 5.17
CA SER A 200 -12.92 -6.45 6.03
C SER A 200 -12.03 -6.48 7.26
N ILE A 201 -11.33 -5.39 7.55
CA ILE A 201 -10.33 -5.31 8.61
C ILE A 201 -10.88 -4.56 9.82
N LYS A 202 -10.61 -5.10 11.01
CA LYS A 202 -11.05 -4.50 12.27
C LYS A 202 -10.27 -3.22 12.56
N ASN A 203 -10.97 -2.09 12.70
CA ASN A 203 -10.39 -0.80 13.04
C ASN A 203 -10.32 -0.56 14.56
N LYS A 204 -9.76 0.59 14.99
CA LYS A 204 -9.66 0.96 16.42
C LYS A 204 -11.01 1.08 17.14
N LYS A 205 -12.10 1.36 16.40
CA LYS A 205 -13.47 1.37 16.95
C LYS A 205 -14.09 -0.03 17.10
N GLY A 206 -13.36 -1.09 16.73
CA GLY A 206 -13.86 -2.47 16.76
C GLY A 206 -14.75 -2.85 15.59
N GLU A 207 -14.89 -1.98 14.58
CA GLU A 207 -15.69 -2.21 13.39
C GLU A 207 -14.89 -2.97 12.35
N PHE A 208 -15.50 -3.95 11.67
CA PHE A 208 -14.93 -4.58 10.48
C PHE A 208 -15.27 -3.76 9.24
N VAL A 209 -14.29 -3.10 8.67
CA VAL A 209 -14.44 -2.15 7.57
C VAL A 209 -13.80 -2.70 6.30
N ALA A 210 -14.54 -2.71 5.20
CA ALA A 210 -14.01 -2.99 3.87
C ALA A 210 -13.30 -1.76 3.30
N ALA A 211 -12.22 -1.99 2.54
CA ALA A 211 -11.57 -0.90 1.80
C ALA A 211 -12.51 -0.37 0.71
N SER A 212 -12.73 0.93 0.71
CA SER A 212 -13.53 1.66 -0.27
C SER A 212 -13.09 3.11 -0.31
N VAL A 213 -13.45 3.84 -1.36
CA VAL A 213 -13.15 5.27 -1.44
C VAL A 213 -13.68 6.01 -0.21
N ASP A 214 -14.93 5.73 0.24
CA ASP A 214 -15.51 6.34 1.43
C ASP A 214 -14.70 6.04 2.71
N SER A 215 -14.39 4.77 2.97
CA SER A 215 -13.68 4.37 4.19
C SER A 215 -12.21 4.87 4.24
N ILE A 216 -11.58 5.03 3.08
CA ILE A 216 -10.25 5.61 2.92
C ILE A 216 -10.31 7.13 3.09
N THR A 217 -11.29 7.80 2.49
CA THR A 217 -11.51 9.25 2.65
C THR A 217 -11.73 9.61 4.11
N ARG A 218 -12.47 8.78 4.88
CA ARG A 218 -12.62 8.95 6.33
C ARG A 218 -11.29 8.91 7.07
N ALA A 219 -10.34 8.05 6.65
CA ALA A 219 -8.99 8.04 7.22
C ALA A 219 -8.27 9.37 6.96
N GLY A 220 -8.30 9.86 5.73
CA GLY A 220 -7.72 11.17 5.38
C GLY A 220 -8.37 12.33 6.15
N ALA A 221 -9.68 12.30 6.34
CA ALA A 221 -10.43 13.33 7.08
C ALA A 221 -10.07 13.40 8.58
N THR A 222 -9.35 12.44 9.13
CA THR A 222 -8.82 12.52 10.51
C THR A 222 -7.65 13.49 10.64
N LEU A 223 -6.97 13.82 9.55
CA LEU A 223 -5.90 14.82 9.54
C LEU A 223 -6.49 16.21 9.70
N LYS A 224 -6.07 16.90 10.76
CA LYS A 224 -6.50 18.26 11.07
C LYS A 224 -5.59 19.32 10.42
N ASP A 225 -4.38 18.95 10.07
CA ASP A 225 -3.38 19.85 9.54
C ASP A 225 -2.45 19.11 8.56
N PHE A 226 -2.17 19.77 7.44
CA PHE A 226 -1.19 19.36 6.44
C PHE A 226 0.06 20.25 6.51
N SER A 227 0.45 20.68 7.72
CA SER A 227 1.64 21.48 7.94
C SER A 227 2.94 20.67 7.81
N GLY A 228 4.05 21.37 7.69
CA GLY A 228 5.37 20.78 7.67
C GLY A 228 5.75 20.14 6.34
N ASP A 229 6.33 18.95 6.39
CA ASP A 229 6.85 18.23 5.23
C ASP A 229 5.81 17.41 4.44
N LEU A 230 4.53 17.52 4.81
CA LEU A 230 3.40 16.82 4.20
C LEU A 230 3.49 15.29 4.26
N THR A 231 4.23 14.74 5.21
CA THR A 231 4.43 13.27 5.39
C THR A 231 3.53 12.65 6.46
N ASN A 232 2.35 13.24 6.66
CA ASN A 232 1.36 12.79 7.65
C ASN A 232 0.96 11.32 7.43
N ASN A 233 0.80 10.60 8.53
CA ASN A 233 0.41 9.19 8.53
C ASN A 233 -1.08 9.03 8.87
N VAL A 234 -1.77 8.19 8.12
CA VAL A 234 -3.19 7.82 8.33
C VAL A 234 -3.38 6.33 8.58
N ILE A 235 -2.30 5.58 8.87
CA ILE A 235 -2.36 4.16 9.21
C ILE A 235 -2.94 4.01 10.60
N ASN A 236 -3.94 3.13 10.74
CA ASN A 236 -4.60 2.78 12.00
C ASN A 236 -5.08 3.99 12.82
N VAL A 237 -5.55 5.05 12.14
CA VAL A 237 -6.13 6.22 12.82
C VAL A 237 -7.48 5.87 13.45
N ASP A 238 -7.84 6.59 14.52
CA ASP A 238 -9.12 6.41 15.20
C ASP A 238 -10.25 7.10 14.43
N GLY A 239 -11.37 6.41 14.25
CA GLY A 239 -12.55 6.97 13.56
C GLY A 239 -13.58 5.92 13.20
N LYS A 240 -14.85 6.34 13.19
CA LYS A 240 -15.96 5.47 12.77
C LYS A 240 -15.92 5.24 11.26
N GLY A 241 -16.03 3.99 10.84
CA GLY A 241 -16.02 3.59 9.43
C GLY A 241 -14.69 3.84 8.72
N VAL A 242 -13.61 4.10 9.44
CA VAL A 242 -12.27 4.28 8.89
C VAL A 242 -11.66 2.94 8.49
N TYR A 243 -11.12 2.84 7.28
CA TYR A 243 -10.32 1.68 6.89
C TYR A 243 -8.90 1.82 7.47
N PRO A 244 -8.41 0.82 8.26
CA PRO A 244 -7.23 1.05 9.10
C PRO A 244 -5.89 0.99 8.34
N ILE A 245 -5.84 0.41 7.13
CA ILE A 245 -4.59 0.29 6.38
C ILE A 245 -4.59 1.27 5.20
N SER A 246 -4.87 2.54 5.51
CA SER A 246 -4.88 3.65 4.55
C SER A 246 -3.53 4.37 4.57
N SER A 247 -3.09 4.88 3.42
CA SER A 247 -1.86 5.67 3.30
C SER A 247 -1.90 6.58 2.09
N PHE A 248 -1.14 7.68 2.15
CA PHE A 248 -0.83 8.47 0.98
C PHE A 248 0.19 7.76 0.09
N SER A 249 0.19 8.16 -1.18
CA SER A 249 1.32 8.02 -2.10
C SER A 249 1.84 9.41 -2.42
N TRP A 250 3.14 9.60 -2.25
CA TRP A 250 3.81 10.87 -2.50
C TRP A 250 4.60 10.83 -3.78
N ILE A 251 4.57 11.93 -4.53
CA ILE A 251 5.57 12.21 -5.55
C ILE A 251 6.80 12.77 -4.85
N LEU A 252 7.96 12.22 -5.18
CA LEU A 252 9.27 12.69 -4.74
C LEU A 252 9.82 13.65 -5.78
N LEU A 253 9.81 14.94 -5.46
CA LEU A 253 10.22 15.99 -6.38
C LEU A 253 11.52 16.65 -5.92
N PRO A 254 12.64 16.47 -6.64
CA PRO A 254 13.88 17.22 -6.40
C PRO A 254 13.65 18.73 -6.54
N GLN A 255 14.25 19.50 -5.65
CA GLN A 255 14.15 20.98 -5.67
C GLN A 255 15.22 21.55 -6.57
N ASP A 256 14.89 21.71 -7.86
CA ASP A 256 15.73 22.35 -8.87
C ASP A 256 14.86 23.26 -9.74
N PRO A 257 14.80 24.57 -9.46
CA PRO A 257 13.96 25.51 -10.21
C PRO A 257 14.43 25.73 -11.64
N ALA A 258 15.70 25.48 -11.96
CA ALA A 258 16.25 25.66 -13.29
C ALA A 258 15.99 24.50 -14.25
N SER A 259 15.64 23.33 -13.73
CA SER A 259 15.40 22.11 -14.53
C SER A 259 14.11 22.21 -15.37
N GLU A 260 14.22 22.19 -16.69
CA GLU A 260 13.07 22.18 -17.61
C GLU A 260 12.17 20.92 -17.41
N PRO A 261 12.72 19.69 -17.29
CA PRO A 261 11.90 18.54 -16.98
C PRO A 261 11.07 18.70 -15.69
N LEU A 262 11.66 19.27 -14.63
CA LEU A 262 10.93 19.50 -13.37
C LEU A 262 9.89 20.61 -13.47
N LYS A 263 10.03 21.57 -14.39
CA LYS A 263 8.96 22.53 -14.71
C LYS A 263 7.76 21.81 -15.32
N ALA A 264 7.98 20.90 -16.27
CA ALA A 264 6.93 20.08 -16.87
C ALA A 264 6.23 19.20 -15.82
N VAL A 265 6.99 18.55 -14.93
CA VAL A 265 6.44 17.76 -13.81
C VAL A 265 5.59 18.63 -12.88
N ARG A 266 6.04 19.84 -12.52
CA ARG A 266 5.25 20.78 -11.70
C ARG A 266 3.97 21.22 -12.38
N ALA A 267 4.01 21.51 -13.69
CA ALA A 267 2.82 21.88 -14.48
C ALA A 267 1.81 20.71 -14.52
N PHE A 268 2.29 19.49 -14.77
CA PHE A 268 1.49 18.28 -14.71
C PHE A 268 0.84 18.08 -13.34
N LEU A 269 1.60 18.15 -12.25
CA LEU A 269 1.06 18.02 -10.90
C LEU A 269 0.05 19.12 -10.58
N GLY A 270 0.29 20.34 -11.00
CA GLY A 270 -0.66 21.45 -10.86
C GLY A 270 -1.98 21.23 -11.63
N TRP A 271 -1.95 20.40 -12.68
CA TRP A 271 -3.16 19.95 -13.39
C TRP A 271 -3.81 18.76 -12.71
N ALA A 272 -3.04 17.74 -12.33
CA ALA A 272 -3.55 16.45 -11.82
C ALA A 272 -4.17 16.54 -10.42
N LEU A 273 -3.73 17.53 -9.60
CA LEU A 273 -4.16 17.70 -8.20
C LEU A 273 -5.23 18.80 -8.03
N LYS A 274 -5.82 19.31 -9.11
CA LYS A 274 -7.00 20.19 -9.10
C LYS A 274 -8.28 19.39 -9.03
#